data_9ab9e7f1a0e81a2777e25858156612ef
#
_entry.id   9ab9e7f1a0e81a2777e25858156612ef
#
_cell.length_a   1.000
_cell.length_b   1.000
_cell.length_c   1.000
_cell.angle_alpha   90.00
_cell.angle_beta   90.00
_cell.angle_gamma   90.00
#
_symmetry.space_group_name_H-M   'P 1'
#
loop_
_entity.id
_entity.type
_entity.pdbx_description
1 polymer ?
#
loop_
_entity_poly.entity_id
_entity_poly.type
_entity_poly.pdbx_seq_one_letter_code
_entity_poly.pdbx_strand_id
1 'polypeptide(L)'
;MFYYHLRNELWKLFGKKRTYIGFGAFLLAQNGMLLTFHYTHWQTQMEAMLEGNGYLAQEYVSALTVAVLMLIPQILLLMPLYAALVGGDLVAKEVEDGTLRMILSRPISRFRLLFVKWVAGGIFSAALVLVLGVTALGFARMWFPWKGMFVFVPGQVFNVLSAGEGFKLYLCSHLFMTLNASVVLGIAFMFSCFNMKPAAATILALSLLFVNLVMEGIPFFERYHEYLLTYHFRSWHNVYVQPIPWEQMGQSVCVLLAVNLTTFLIGTAAFQARDIKS
;
A
#
# COMPACT_ATOMS: atom_id res chain seq x y z
N MET A 1 -0.66 -13.86 -26.62
CA MET A 1 -0.30 -14.82 -25.54
C MET A 1 -0.12 -14.15 -24.18
N PHE A 2 0.64 -13.04 -24.03
CA PHE A 2 0.84 -12.35 -22.72
C PHE A 2 -0.48 -11.97 -22.02
N TYR A 3 -1.41 -11.34 -22.73
CA TYR A 3 -2.72 -10.91 -22.21
C TYR A 3 -3.52 -12.08 -21.60
N TYR A 4 -3.55 -13.24 -22.25
CA TYR A 4 -4.28 -14.41 -21.72
C TYR A 4 -3.67 -14.95 -20.43
N HIS A 5 -2.32 -14.95 -20.31
CA HIS A 5 -1.65 -15.34 -19.08
C HIS A 5 -1.92 -14.35 -17.96
N LEU A 6 -1.83 -13.05 -18.25
CA LEU A 6 -2.12 -11.99 -17.28
C LEU A 6 -3.58 -12.07 -16.80
N ARG A 7 -4.53 -12.18 -17.71
CA ARG A 7 -5.95 -12.35 -17.37
C ARG A 7 -6.16 -13.56 -16.45
N ASN A 8 -5.52 -14.68 -16.74
CA ASN A 8 -5.63 -15.88 -15.91
C ASN A 8 -5.04 -15.68 -14.50
N GLU A 9 -3.89 -15.00 -14.38
CA GLU A 9 -3.31 -14.69 -13.06
C GLU A 9 -4.22 -13.73 -12.27
N LEU A 10 -4.78 -12.70 -12.90
CA LEU A 10 -5.75 -11.81 -12.27
C LEU A 10 -7.00 -12.58 -11.80
N TRP A 11 -7.54 -13.47 -12.63
CA TRP A 11 -8.65 -14.34 -12.23
C TRP A 11 -8.31 -15.19 -11.00
N LYS A 12 -7.10 -15.75 -10.91
CA LYS A 12 -6.66 -16.48 -9.73
C LYS A 12 -6.59 -15.59 -8.48
N LEU A 13 -6.08 -14.36 -8.62
CA LEU A 13 -5.95 -13.41 -7.49
C LEU A 13 -7.33 -12.97 -6.99
N PHE A 14 -8.20 -12.52 -7.89
CA PHE A 14 -9.53 -12.03 -7.52
C PHE A 14 -10.57 -13.13 -7.32
N GLY A 15 -10.33 -14.37 -7.76
CA GLY A 15 -11.22 -15.50 -7.53
C GLY A 15 -11.08 -16.16 -6.15
N LYS A 16 -10.03 -15.84 -5.38
CA LYS A 16 -9.80 -16.44 -4.05
C LYS A 16 -10.73 -15.82 -3.01
N LYS A 17 -11.45 -16.65 -2.23
CA LYS A 17 -12.31 -16.17 -1.12
C LYS A 17 -11.57 -15.28 -0.11
N ARG A 18 -10.31 -15.59 0.20
CA ARG A 18 -9.49 -14.79 1.12
C ARG A 18 -9.18 -13.39 0.61
N THR A 19 -9.20 -13.15 -0.71
CA THR A 19 -9.09 -11.80 -1.27
C THR A 19 -10.25 -10.94 -0.78
N TYR A 20 -11.46 -11.46 -0.83
CA TYR A 20 -12.66 -10.74 -0.33
C TYR A 20 -12.68 -10.61 1.18
N ILE A 21 -12.15 -11.57 1.93
CA ILE A 21 -11.97 -11.46 3.38
C ILE A 21 -11.03 -10.29 3.70
N GLY A 22 -9.93 -10.14 2.96
CA GLY A 22 -9.02 -9.02 3.10
C GLY A 22 -9.73 -7.68 2.83
N PHE A 23 -10.44 -7.53 1.73
CA PHE A 23 -11.23 -6.33 1.45
C PHE A 23 -12.29 -6.08 2.53
N GLY A 24 -12.95 -7.12 3.03
CA GLY A 24 -13.89 -7.03 4.14
C GLY A 24 -13.25 -6.47 5.41
N ALA A 25 -12.04 -6.91 5.74
CA ALA A 25 -11.29 -6.37 6.89
C ALA A 25 -10.98 -4.87 6.74
N PHE A 26 -10.62 -4.43 5.53
CA PHE A 26 -10.43 -3.00 5.26
C PHE A 26 -11.73 -2.21 5.43
N LEU A 27 -12.85 -2.71 4.90
CA LEU A 27 -14.14 -2.04 5.05
C LEU A 27 -14.57 -1.94 6.52
N LEU A 28 -14.36 -3.00 7.30
CA LEU A 28 -14.60 -2.98 8.74
C LEU A 28 -13.72 -1.96 9.45
N ALA A 29 -12.43 -1.90 9.12
CA ALA A 29 -11.51 -0.92 9.71
C ALA A 29 -11.91 0.52 9.35
N GLN A 30 -12.30 0.78 8.10
CA GLN A 30 -12.80 2.09 7.67
C GLN A 30 -14.04 2.52 8.45
N ASN A 31 -15.04 1.64 8.53
CA ASN A 31 -16.25 1.94 9.28
C ASN A 31 -15.97 2.10 10.79
N GLY A 32 -15.08 1.26 11.36
CA GLY A 32 -14.64 1.41 12.74
C GLY A 32 -14.02 2.79 13.02
N MET A 33 -13.12 3.25 12.13
CA MET A 33 -12.52 4.58 12.22
C MET A 33 -13.56 5.70 12.10
N LEU A 34 -14.48 5.58 11.14
CA LEU A 34 -15.55 6.54 10.93
C LEU A 34 -16.44 6.69 12.16
N LEU A 35 -16.87 5.55 12.75
CA LEU A 35 -17.67 5.52 13.97
C LEU A 35 -16.90 6.10 15.16
N THR A 36 -15.64 5.73 15.31
CA THR A 36 -14.76 6.29 16.35
C THR A 36 -14.65 7.80 16.19
N PHE A 37 -14.40 8.30 14.99
CA PHE A 37 -14.32 9.74 14.74
C PHE A 37 -15.63 10.46 15.09
N HIS A 38 -16.77 9.92 14.69
CA HIS A 38 -18.07 10.56 14.86
C HIS A 38 -18.61 10.49 16.32
N TYR A 39 -18.41 9.36 17.03
CA TYR A 39 -19.00 9.15 18.35
C TYR A 39 -18.04 9.42 19.53
N THR A 40 -16.78 9.75 19.27
CA THR A 40 -15.83 10.10 20.33
C THR A 40 -15.48 11.59 20.30
N HIS A 41 -14.71 12.03 21.31
CA HIS A 41 -14.21 13.41 21.39
C HIS A 41 -13.19 13.76 20.30
N TRP A 42 -12.87 12.85 19.38
CA TRP A 42 -11.87 13.08 18.34
C TRP A 42 -12.30 14.17 17.35
N GLN A 43 -13.57 14.17 16.96
CA GLN A 43 -14.11 15.24 16.12
C GLN A 43 -13.99 16.61 16.84
N THR A 44 -14.42 16.70 18.11
CA THR A 44 -14.34 17.94 18.91
C THR A 44 -12.91 18.42 19.13
N GLN A 45 -11.95 17.51 19.32
CA GLN A 45 -10.53 17.86 19.41
C GLN A 45 -9.99 18.43 18.09
N MET A 46 -10.39 17.87 16.96
CA MET A 46 -10.01 18.38 15.65
C MET A 46 -10.63 19.75 15.38
N GLU A 47 -11.89 19.95 15.74
CA GLU A 47 -12.58 21.23 15.64
C GLU A 47 -11.86 22.29 16.48
N ALA A 48 -11.56 22.00 17.74
CA ALA A 48 -10.80 22.87 18.63
C ALA A 48 -9.40 23.21 18.09
N MET A 49 -8.73 22.24 17.47
CA MET A 49 -7.42 22.47 16.87
C MET A 49 -7.49 23.41 15.65
N LEU A 50 -8.50 23.27 14.80
CA LEU A 50 -8.73 24.17 13.67
C LEU A 50 -9.07 25.58 14.14
N GLU A 51 -10.01 25.74 15.08
CA GLU A 51 -10.43 27.01 15.63
C GLU A 51 -9.30 27.72 16.37
N GLY A 52 -8.48 26.97 17.14
CA GLY A 52 -7.30 27.51 17.81
C GLY A 52 -6.23 28.05 16.85
N ASN A 53 -6.22 27.60 15.59
CA ASN A 53 -5.37 28.11 14.53
C ASN A 53 -6.08 29.14 13.60
N GLY A 54 -7.28 29.60 13.97
CA GLY A 54 -8.00 30.65 13.25
C GLY A 54 -8.82 30.16 12.03
N TYR A 55 -9.06 28.87 11.92
CA TYR A 55 -9.86 28.28 10.82
C TYR A 55 -11.28 27.94 11.28
N LEU A 56 -12.27 28.09 10.42
CA LEU A 56 -13.64 27.69 10.68
C LEU A 56 -13.77 26.15 10.56
N ALA A 57 -13.89 25.45 11.69
CA ALA A 57 -13.94 24.00 11.74
C ALA A 57 -15.01 23.41 10.82
N GLN A 58 -16.19 24.05 10.73
CA GLN A 58 -17.30 23.63 9.89
C GLN A 58 -16.99 23.59 8.38
N GLU A 59 -15.95 24.29 7.92
CA GLU A 59 -15.54 24.29 6.51
C GLU A 59 -14.56 23.17 6.18
N TYR A 60 -13.82 22.65 7.19
CA TYR A 60 -12.71 21.74 6.98
C TYR A 60 -12.90 20.35 7.59
N VAL A 61 -13.81 20.19 8.55
CA VAL A 61 -14.28 18.86 8.99
C VAL A 61 -15.26 18.34 7.94
N SER A 62 -14.71 17.73 6.91
CA SER A 62 -15.40 17.36 5.69
C SER A 62 -15.19 15.88 5.32
N ALA A 63 -15.92 15.41 4.30
CA ALA A 63 -15.76 14.07 3.77
C ALA A 63 -14.32 13.78 3.30
N LEU A 64 -13.61 14.76 2.73
CA LEU A 64 -12.22 14.61 2.29
C LEU A 64 -11.27 14.43 3.48
N THR A 65 -11.44 15.24 4.53
CA THR A 65 -10.66 15.14 5.77
C THR A 65 -10.83 13.77 6.43
N VAL A 66 -12.08 13.36 6.62
CA VAL A 66 -12.40 12.07 7.26
C VAL A 66 -11.92 10.90 6.42
N ALA A 67 -12.03 10.98 5.08
CA ALA A 67 -11.52 9.93 4.20
C ALA A 67 -10.00 9.72 4.37
N VAL A 68 -9.19 10.78 4.45
CA VAL A 68 -7.74 10.67 4.70
C VAL A 68 -7.47 10.09 6.08
N LEU A 69 -8.18 10.53 7.12
CA LEU A 69 -8.04 9.97 8.47
C LEU A 69 -8.32 8.47 8.51
N MET A 70 -9.36 8.02 7.81
CA MET A 70 -9.69 6.59 7.72
C MET A 70 -8.59 5.77 7.04
N LEU A 71 -7.82 6.37 6.13
CA LEU A 71 -6.75 5.67 5.40
C LEU A 71 -5.46 5.53 6.22
N ILE A 72 -5.16 6.43 7.16
CA ILE A 72 -3.89 6.44 7.90
C ILE A 72 -3.57 5.06 8.55
N PRO A 73 -4.41 4.48 9.42
CA PRO A 73 -4.08 3.20 10.03
C PRO A 73 -4.05 2.05 9.03
N GLN A 74 -4.78 2.16 7.93
CA GLN A 74 -4.79 1.15 6.89
C GLN A 74 -3.48 1.14 6.10
N ILE A 75 -2.94 2.32 5.77
CA ILE A 75 -1.68 2.46 5.06
C ILE A 75 -0.51 1.98 5.93
N LEU A 76 -0.56 2.26 7.23
CA LEU A 76 0.51 1.90 8.15
C LEU A 76 0.54 0.39 8.48
N LEU A 77 -0.61 -0.26 8.59
CA LEU A 77 -0.71 -1.61 9.11
C LEU A 77 -1.34 -2.60 8.14
N LEU A 78 -2.59 -2.38 7.73
CA LEU A 78 -3.36 -3.37 6.98
C LEU A 78 -2.88 -3.53 5.54
N MET A 79 -2.52 -2.44 4.87
CA MET A 79 -2.08 -2.47 3.48
C MET A 79 -0.74 -3.22 3.33
N PRO A 80 0.32 -2.95 4.13
CA PRO A 80 1.55 -3.74 4.10
C PRO A 80 1.32 -5.21 4.42
N LEU A 81 0.52 -5.50 5.45
CA LEU A 81 0.18 -6.87 5.83
C LEU A 81 -0.47 -7.63 4.67
N TYR A 82 -1.46 -7.03 4.03
CA TYR A 82 -2.20 -7.68 2.97
C TYR A 82 -1.42 -7.76 1.65
N ALA A 83 -0.67 -6.73 1.30
CA ALA A 83 0.23 -6.74 0.15
C ALA A 83 1.32 -7.83 0.28
N ALA A 84 1.92 -7.96 1.48
CA ALA A 84 2.90 -9.00 1.76
C ALA A 84 2.29 -10.41 1.70
N LEU A 85 1.06 -10.58 2.21
CA LEU A 85 0.35 -11.86 2.14
C LEU A 85 0.10 -12.28 0.69
N VAL A 86 -0.38 -11.37 -0.14
CA VAL A 86 -0.63 -11.65 -1.56
C VAL A 86 0.67 -11.89 -2.31
N GLY A 87 1.71 -11.08 -2.08
CA GLY A 87 3.04 -11.26 -2.70
C GLY A 87 3.68 -12.59 -2.32
N GLY A 88 3.60 -12.99 -1.04
CA GLY A 88 4.09 -14.27 -0.55
C GLY A 88 3.40 -15.48 -1.19
N ASP A 89 2.14 -15.33 -1.57
CA ASP A 89 1.36 -16.39 -2.22
C ASP A 89 1.62 -16.54 -3.73
N LEU A 90 2.09 -15.50 -4.41
CA LEU A 90 2.13 -15.47 -5.88
C LEU A 90 2.88 -16.64 -6.52
N VAL A 91 3.96 -17.10 -5.90
CA VAL A 91 4.76 -18.23 -6.39
C VAL A 91 4.74 -19.39 -5.40
N ALA A 92 5.01 -19.12 -4.12
CA ALA A 92 5.17 -20.16 -3.11
C ALA A 92 3.90 -21.02 -2.93
N LYS A 93 2.70 -20.43 -3.09
CA LYS A 93 1.45 -21.20 -3.00
C LYS A 93 1.28 -22.20 -4.13
N GLU A 94 1.68 -21.86 -5.36
CA GLU A 94 1.65 -22.78 -6.49
C GLU A 94 2.67 -23.93 -6.36
N VAL A 95 3.80 -23.64 -5.68
CA VAL A 95 4.78 -24.68 -5.30
C VAL A 95 4.17 -25.62 -4.27
N GLU A 96 3.57 -25.08 -3.21
CA GLU A 96 2.95 -25.84 -2.12
C GLU A 96 1.81 -26.73 -2.63
N ASP A 97 0.96 -26.19 -3.52
CA ASP A 97 -0.19 -26.91 -4.11
C ASP A 97 0.23 -27.86 -5.26
N GLY A 98 1.54 -27.92 -5.61
CA GLY A 98 2.05 -28.77 -6.69
C GLY A 98 1.66 -28.32 -8.11
N THR A 99 0.90 -27.23 -8.25
CA THR A 99 0.38 -26.73 -9.54
C THR A 99 1.46 -26.11 -10.41
N LEU A 100 2.57 -25.63 -9.81
CA LEU A 100 3.69 -25.03 -10.55
C LEU A 100 4.29 -26.02 -11.58
N ARG A 101 4.38 -27.30 -11.24
CA ARG A 101 4.89 -28.35 -12.18
C ARG A 101 4.04 -28.46 -13.43
N MET A 102 2.72 -28.42 -13.29
CA MET A 102 1.79 -28.47 -14.43
C MET A 102 1.89 -27.22 -15.32
N ILE A 103 2.22 -26.05 -14.73
CA ILE A 103 2.40 -24.83 -15.50
C ILE A 103 3.72 -24.89 -16.28
N LEU A 104 4.78 -25.40 -15.67
CA LEU A 104 6.11 -25.49 -16.28
C LEU A 104 6.25 -26.65 -17.29
N SER A 105 5.33 -27.60 -17.31
CA SER A 105 5.26 -28.61 -18.38
C SER A 105 4.82 -28.03 -19.73
N ARG A 106 4.25 -26.81 -19.73
CA ARG A 106 3.92 -26.08 -20.96
C ARG A 106 5.14 -25.28 -21.46
N PRO A 107 5.24 -24.95 -22.74
CA PRO A 107 6.38 -24.22 -23.31
C PRO A 107 6.35 -22.73 -22.93
N ILE A 108 6.50 -22.45 -21.64
CA ILE A 108 6.56 -21.08 -21.08
C ILE A 108 7.91 -20.91 -20.40
N SER A 109 8.65 -19.83 -20.74
CA SER A 109 9.89 -19.50 -20.04
C SER A 109 9.60 -19.09 -18.58
N ARG A 110 10.48 -19.51 -17.65
CA ARG A 110 10.40 -19.16 -16.23
C ARG A 110 10.35 -17.66 -16.01
N PHE A 111 11.14 -16.90 -16.75
CA PHE A 111 11.14 -15.42 -16.71
C PHE A 111 9.76 -14.86 -17.06
N ARG A 112 9.16 -15.31 -18.16
CA ARG A 112 7.85 -14.83 -18.60
C ARG A 112 6.75 -15.14 -17.59
N LEU A 113 6.79 -16.32 -16.97
CA LEU A 113 5.86 -16.69 -15.92
C LEU A 113 5.93 -15.73 -14.73
N LEU A 114 7.15 -15.47 -14.23
CA LEU A 114 7.38 -14.57 -13.10
C LEU A 114 7.03 -13.12 -13.45
N PHE A 115 7.36 -12.67 -14.64
CA PHE A 115 7.02 -11.30 -15.09
C PHE A 115 5.51 -11.08 -15.13
N VAL A 116 4.74 -12.07 -15.64
CA VAL A 116 3.26 -12.00 -15.63
C VAL A 116 2.72 -11.94 -14.21
N LYS A 117 3.25 -12.75 -13.29
CA LYS A 117 2.84 -12.74 -11.88
C LYS A 117 3.16 -11.42 -11.18
N TRP A 118 4.35 -10.87 -11.43
CA TRP A 118 4.76 -9.59 -10.87
C TRP A 118 3.87 -8.43 -11.37
N VAL A 119 3.58 -8.39 -12.68
CA VAL A 119 2.64 -7.42 -13.26
C VAL A 119 1.23 -7.60 -12.68
N ALA A 120 0.75 -8.84 -12.55
CA ALA A 120 -0.53 -9.11 -11.92
C ALA A 120 -0.59 -8.64 -10.45
N GLY A 121 0.52 -8.80 -9.71
CA GLY A 121 0.67 -8.26 -8.36
C GLY A 121 0.62 -6.73 -8.32
N GLY A 122 1.27 -6.04 -9.25
CA GLY A 122 1.20 -4.58 -9.38
C GLY A 122 -0.22 -4.08 -9.68
N ILE A 123 -0.93 -4.75 -10.60
CA ILE A 123 -2.35 -4.45 -10.88
C ILE A 123 -3.23 -4.69 -9.65
N PHE A 124 -2.95 -5.76 -8.91
CA PHE A 124 -3.65 -6.04 -7.66
C PHE A 124 -3.42 -4.95 -6.62
N SER A 125 -2.18 -4.46 -6.45
CA SER A 125 -1.86 -3.33 -5.56
C SER A 125 -2.60 -2.06 -5.94
N ALA A 126 -2.68 -1.75 -7.24
CA ALA A 126 -3.44 -0.61 -7.75
C ALA A 126 -4.95 -0.76 -7.46
N ALA A 127 -5.51 -1.95 -7.71
CA ALA A 127 -6.92 -2.23 -7.42
C ALA A 127 -7.22 -2.15 -5.92
N LEU A 128 -6.32 -2.65 -5.06
CA LEU A 128 -6.44 -2.55 -3.60
C LEU A 128 -6.54 -1.09 -3.15
N VAL A 129 -5.57 -0.27 -3.56
CA VAL A 129 -5.52 1.15 -3.16
C VAL A 129 -6.72 1.92 -3.73
N LEU A 130 -7.12 1.63 -4.96
CA LEU A 130 -8.30 2.26 -5.57
C LEU A 130 -9.59 1.92 -4.77
N VAL A 131 -9.78 0.67 -4.41
CA VAL A 131 -10.94 0.26 -3.57
C VAL A 131 -10.89 0.97 -2.23
N LEU A 132 -9.71 1.03 -1.57
CA LEU A 132 -9.55 1.72 -0.29
C LEU A 132 -9.93 3.21 -0.39
N GLY A 133 -9.45 3.89 -1.43
CA GLY A 133 -9.74 5.30 -1.64
C GLY A 133 -11.23 5.56 -1.94
N VAL A 134 -11.79 4.79 -2.85
CA VAL A 134 -13.21 4.96 -3.24
C VAL A 134 -14.15 4.67 -2.08
N THR A 135 -13.88 3.60 -1.30
CA THR A 135 -14.74 3.23 -0.17
C THR A 135 -14.57 4.20 1.01
N ALA A 136 -13.36 4.64 1.33
CA ALA A 136 -13.14 5.65 2.37
C ALA A 136 -13.89 6.95 2.06
N LEU A 137 -13.74 7.45 0.83
CA LEU A 137 -14.42 8.66 0.39
C LEU A 137 -15.95 8.48 0.34
N GLY A 138 -16.42 7.32 -0.14
CA GLY A 138 -17.83 6.98 -0.20
C GLY A 138 -18.49 6.97 1.19
N PHE A 139 -17.90 6.25 2.16
CA PHE A 139 -18.39 6.21 3.53
C PHE A 139 -18.31 7.58 4.20
N ALA A 140 -17.19 8.31 4.06
CA ALA A 140 -17.06 9.64 4.63
C ALA A 140 -18.12 10.60 4.05
N ARG A 141 -18.42 10.51 2.75
CA ARG A 141 -19.43 11.36 2.08
C ARG A 141 -20.86 11.11 2.56
N MET A 142 -21.16 9.94 3.05
CA MET A 142 -22.48 9.62 3.63
C MET A 142 -22.76 10.34 4.95
N TRP A 143 -21.69 10.69 5.69
CA TRP A 143 -21.77 11.28 7.03
C TRP A 143 -21.37 12.76 7.06
N PHE A 144 -20.48 13.18 6.18
CA PHE A 144 -19.89 14.51 6.19
C PHE A 144 -20.12 15.26 4.86
N PRO A 145 -20.24 16.60 4.92
CA PRO A 145 -20.43 17.42 3.72
C PRO A 145 -19.17 17.41 2.84
N TRP A 146 -19.35 17.70 1.56
CA TRP A 146 -18.25 17.96 0.64
C TRP A 146 -17.83 19.42 0.76
N LYS A 147 -16.73 19.67 1.43
CA LYS A 147 -16.17 21.00 1.71
C LYS A 147 -14.64 20.97 1.64
N GLY A 148 -13.97 21.99 2.18
CA GLY A 148 -12.51 22.04 2.27
C GLY A 148 -11.91 20.82 2.96
N MET A 149 -10.63 20.62 2.79
CA MET A 149 -9.89 19.47 3.32
C MET A 149 -8.88 19.97 4.35
N PHE A 150 -8.86 19.31 5.49
CA PHE A 150 -7.84 19.46 6.50
C PHE A 150 -7.01 18.18 6.59
N VAL A 151 -5.69 18.32 6.51
CA VAL A 151 -4.77 17.19 6.67
C VAL A 151 -3.82 17.48 7.82
N PHE A 152 -3.84 16.58 8.78
CA PHE A 152 -2.97 16.64 9.94
C PHE A 152 -2.22 15.32 10.13
N VAL A 153 -0.89 15.39 10.08
CA VAL A 153 0.01 14.32 10.47
C VAL A 153 0.98 14.88 11.50
N PRO A 154 0.94 14.42 12.77
CA PRO A 154 1.73 15.00 13.85
C PRO A 154 3.20 15.16 13.49
N GLY A 155 3.73 16.38 13.66
CA GLY A 155 5.13 16.73 13.37
C GLY A 155 5.51 16.78 11.89
N GLN A 156 4.59 16.55 10.95
CA GLN A 156 4.88 16.44 9.53
C GLN A 156 3.99 17.34 8.65
N VAL A 157 2.67 17.29 8.84
CA VAL A 157 1.72 18.01 7.98
C VAL A 157 0.65 18.68 8.82
N PHE A 158 0.47 19.97 8.62
CA PHE A 158 -0.70 20.74 9.04
C PHE A 158 -1.09 21.62 7.84
N ASN A 159 -2.13 21.25 7.14
CA ASN A 159 -2.53 21.98 5.94
C ASN A 159 -4.04 22.00 5.76
N VAL A 160 -4.50 23.13 5.21
CA VAL A 160 -5.91 23.42 4.95
C VAL A 160 -6.06 23.75 3.48
N LEU A 161 -6.90 23.02 2.79
CA LEU A 161 -7.03 23.04 1.32
C LEU A 161 -8.47 23.28 0.90
N SER A 162 -8.66 23.92 -0.26
CA SER A 162 -9.98 23.97 -0.90
C SER A 162 -10.45 22.57 -1.30
N ALA A 163 -11.76 22.36 -1.42
CA ALA A 163 -12.32 21.05 -1.80
C ALA A 163 -11.76 20.51 -3.13
N GLY A 164 -11.59 21.39 -4.13
CA GLY A 164 -11.09 21.02 -5.45
C GLY A 164 -9.61 20.65 -5.44
N GLU A 165 -8.80 21.39 -4.72
CA GLU A 165 -7.37 21.12 -4.53
C GLU A 165 -7.15 19.86 -3.68
N GLY A 166 -7.85 19.77 -2.55
CA GLY A 166 -7.81 18.61 -1.67
C GLY A 166 -8.15 17.31 -2.40
N PHE A 167 -9.17 17.33 -3.27
CA PHE A 167 -9.53 16.15 -4.06
C PHE A 167 -8.46 15.76 -5.09
N LYS A 168 -7.83 16.76 -5.77
CA LYS A 168 -6.71 16.49 -6.69
C LYS A 168 -5.53 15.86 -5.96
N LEU A 169 -5.15 16.39 -4.80
CA LEU A 169 -4.06 15.86 -3.98
C LEU A 169 -4.42 14.49 -3.38
N TYR A 170 -5.70 14.26 -3.03
CA TYR A 170 -6.20 12.96 -2.63
C TYR A 170 -5.97 11.90 -3.71
N LEU A 171 -6.32 12.19 -4.95
CA LEU A 171 -6.06 11.28 -6.08
C LEU A 171 -4.55 11.08 -6.31
N CYS A 172 -3.76 12.16 -6.23
CA CYS A 172 -2.31 12.09 -6.37
C CYS A 172 -1.68 11.20 -5.29
N SER A 173 -2.10 11.33 -4.02
CA SER A 173 -1.59 10.51 -2.92
C SER A 173 -1.82 9.01 -3.15
N HIS A 174 -2.92 8.61 -3.82
CA HIS A 174 -3.22 7.22 -4.14
C HIS A 174 -2.23 6.59 -5.14
N LEU A 175 -1.59 7.40 -6.00
CA LEU A 175 -0.51 6.91 -6.87
C LEU A 175 0.71 6.49 -6.04
N PHE A 176 1.09 7.32 -5.05
CA PHE A 176 2.19 6.99 -4.13
C PHE A 176 1.84 5.80 -3.23
N MET A 177 0.61 5.72 -2.73
CA MET A 177 0.14 4.56 -1.97
C MET A 177 0.20 3.27 -2.80
N THR A 178 -0.15 3.35 -4.09
CA THR A 178 -0.06 2.21 -5.01
C THR A 178 1.38 1.75 -5.18
N LEU A 179 2.31 2.69 -5.31
CA LEU A 179 3.73 2.38 -5.39
C LEU A 179 4.22 1.72 -4.10
N ASN A 180 3.85 2.25 -2.93
CA ASN A 180 4.18 1.66 -1.62
C ASN A 180 3.66 0.22 -1.52
N ALA A 181 2.39 0.00 -1.84
CA ALA A 181 1.78 -1.33 -1.82
C ALA A 181 2.49 -2.30 -2.78
N SER A 182 2.87 -1.83 -3.98
CA SER A 182 3.57 -2.65 -4.97
C SER A 182 4.98 -3.04 -4.53
N VAL A 183 5.69 -2.17 -3.80
CA VAL A 183 7.01 -2.46 -3.24
C VAL A 183 6.92 -3.53 -2.15
N VAL A 184 5.98 -3.40 -1.23
CA VAL A 184 5.75 -4.41 -0.18
C VAL A 184 5.41 -5.77 -0.78
N LEU A 185 4.51 -5.78 -1.77
CA LEU A 185 4.17 -6.97 -2.53
C LEU A 185 5.39 -7.54 -3.25
N GLY A 186 6.23 -6.69 -3.87
CA GLY A 186 7.45 -7.08 -4.58
C GLY A 186 8.48 -7.74 -3.67
N ILE A 187 8.66 -7.23 -2.45
CA ILE A 187 9.55 -7.85 -1.44
C ILE A 187 9.04 -9.25 -1.06
N ALA A 188 7.74 -9.39 -0.77
CA ALA A 188 7.14 -10.68 -0.44
C ALA A 188 7.18 -11.65 -1.64
N PHE A 189 6.94 -11.15 -2.86
CA PHE A 189 7.11 -11.90 -4.10
C PHE A 189 8.54 -12.41 -4.26
N MET A 190 9.55 -11.59 -4.02
CA MET A 190 10.95 -12.01 -4.05
C MET A 190 11.18 -13.21 -3.13
N PHE A 191 10.75 -13.13 -1.87
CA PHE A 191 10.86 -14.25 -0.93
C PHE A 191 10.06 -15.47 -1.36
N SER A 192 8.90 -15.29 -2.00
CA SER A 192 8.10 -16.41 -2.53
C SER A 192 8.78 -17.17 -3.66
N CYS A 193 9.76 -16.54 -4.34
CA CYS A 193 10.58 -17.18 -5.37
C CYS A 193 11.66 -18.09 -4.78
N PHE A 194 12.03 -17.95 -3.50
CA PHE A 194 12.90 -18.89 -2.79
C PHE A 194 12.12 -20.15 -2.40
N ASN A 195 12.83 -21.21 -2.06
CA ASN A 195 12.20 -22.49 -1.71
C ASN A 195 11.60 -22.50 -0.30
N MET A 196 10.57 -21.69 -0.08
CA MET A 196 9.93 -21.54 1.23
C MET A 196 8.40 -21.56 1.11
N LYS A 197 7.73 -21.79 2.25
CA LYS A 197 6.27 -21.75 2.35
C LYS A 197 5.75 -20.32 2.21
N PRO A 198 4.52 -20.08 1.71
CA PRO A 198 3.92 -18.76 1.56
C PRO A 198 3.95 -17.91 2.84
N ALA A 199 3.62 -18.53 3.98
CA ALA A 199 3.65 -17.84 5.27
C ALA A 199 5.05 -17.34 5.65
N ALA A 200 6.11 -18.11 5.36
CA ALA A 200 7.48 -17.70 5.63
C ALA A 200 7.89 -16.49 4.77
N ALA A 201 7.52 -16.49 3.49
CA ALA A 201 7.77 -15.36 2.59
C ALA A 201 7.08 -14.07 3.07
N THR A 202 5.84 -14.19 3.52
CA THR A 202 5.07 -13.07 4.11
C THR A 202 5.73 -12.55 5.39
N ILE A 203 6.09 -13.44 6.32
CA ILE A 203 6.72 -13.08 7.60
C ILE A 203 8.05 -12.37 7.35
N LEU A 204 8.91 -12.88 6.47
CA LEU A 204 10.19 -12.25 6.16
C LEU A 204 10.03 -10.86 5.57
N ALA A 205 9.07 -10.66 4.66
CA ALA A 205 8.79 -9.34 4.10
C ALA A 205 8.32 -8.36 5.18
N LEU A 206 7.40 -8.77 6.04
CA LEU A 206 6.90 -7.93 7.14
C LEU A 206 7.98 -7.66 8.18
N SER A 207 8.82 -8.65 8.51
CA SER A 207 9.94 -8.47 9.44
C SER A 207 10.94 -7.43 8.92
N LEU A 208 11.26 -7.47 7.62
CA LEU A 208 12.13 -6.47 7.00
C LEU A 208 11.52 -5.06 7.11
N LEU A 209 10.23 -4.91 6.83
CA LEU A 209 9.53 -3.63 6.98
C LEU A 209 9.48 -3.17 8.43
N PHE A 210 9.20 -4.09 9.36
CA PHE A 210 9.14 -3.78 10.78
C PHE A 210 10.50 -3.32 11.32
N VAL A 211 11.59 -3.99 10.92
CA VAL A 211 12.96 -3.55 11.28
C VAL A 211 13.24 -2.16 10.76
N ASN A 212 12.88 -1.85 9.50
CA ASN A 212 13.02 -0.51 8.94
C ASN A 212 12.22 0.53 9.76
N LEU A 213 10.99 0.21 10.13
CA LEU A 213 10.13 1.09 10.93
C LEU A 213 10.72 1.36 12.33
N VAL A 214 11.24 0.31 12.98
CA VAL A 214 11.90 0.44 14.30
C VAL A 214 13.16 1.29 14.18
N MET A 215 14.00 1.05 13.16
CA MET A 215 15.21 1.86 12.93
C MET A 215 14.86 3.34 12.70
N GLU A 216 13.79 3.63 11.99
CA GLU A 216 13.32 4.99 11.75
C GLU A 216 12.90 5.71 13.04
N GLY A 217 12.40 4.99 14.05
CA GLY A 217 12.03 5.53 15.35
C GLY A 217 13.21 5.77 16.32
N ILE A 218 14.41 5.28 16.01
CA ILE A 218 15.58 5.39 16.87
C ILE A 218 16.41 6.61 16.47
N PRO A 219 16.67 7.60 17.40
CA PRO A 219 17.40 8.83 17.08
C PRO A 219 18.80 8.61 16.50
N PHE A 220 19.47 7.51 16.87
CA PHE A 220 20.78 7.15 16.33
C PHE A 220 20.77 7.01 14.80
N PHE A 221 19.66 6.54 14.21
CA PHE A 221 19.54 6.32 12.76
C PHE A 221 19.03 7.57 12.00
N GLU A 222 18.81 8.71 12.66
CA GLU A 222 18.28 9.91 12.03
C GLU A 222 19.09 10.35 10.81
N ARG A 223 20.43 10.30 10.88
CA ARG A 223 21.31 10.61 9.75
C ARG A 223 21.23 9.61 8.58
N TYR A 224 20.62 8.44 8.80
CA TYR A 224 20.50 7.36 7.82
C TYR A 224 19.05 7.17 7.33
N HIS A 225 18.11 8.05 7.70
CA HIS A 225 16.70 7.93 7.33
C HIS A 225 16.49 7.82 5.83
N GLU A 226 17.30 8.55 5.03
CA GLU A 226 17.21 8.51 3.56
C GLU A 226 17.53 7.14 2.94
N TYR A 227 18.14 6.23 3.70
CA TYR A 227 18.40 4.85 3.27
C TYR A 227 17.33 3.87 3.73
N LEU A 228 16.41 4.28 4.60
CA LEU A 228 15.35 3.43 5.11
C LEU A 228 14.15 3.43 4.14
N LEU A 229 13.65 2.24 3.85
CA LEU A 229 12.51 2.08 2.94
C LEU A 229 11.25 2.78 3.46
N THR A 230 11.00 2.70 4.77
CA THR A 230 9.82 3.31 5.41
C THR A 230 9.83 4.83 5.34
N TYR A 231 11.00 5.47 5.30
CA TYR A 231 11.15 6.90 5.05
C TYR A 231 10.54 7.31 3.69
N HIS A 232 10.80 6.55 2.64
CA HIS A 232 10.28 6.81 1.31
C HIS A 232 8.78 6.54 1.19
N PHE A 233 8.22 5.70 2.08
CA PHE A 233 6.77 5.48 2.14
C PHE A 233 5.98 6.72 2.56
N ARG A 234 6.62 7.72 3.17
CA ARG A 234 5.99 9.00 3.54
C ARG A 234 5.58 9.85 2.32
N SER A 235 6.05 9.53 1.14
CA SER A 235 5.74 10.28 -0.11
C SER A 235 4.25 10.49 -0.34
N TRP A 236 3.37 9.59 0.11
CA TRP A 236 1.92 9.75 -0.05
C TRP A 236 1.35 10.94 0.74
N HIS A 237 1.88 11.28 1.93
CA HIS A 237 1.40 12.43 2.70
C HIS A 237 2.20 13.70 2.41
N ASN A 238 3.42 13.61 1.86
CA ASN A 238 4.19 14.76 1.42
C ASN A 238 3.49 15.54 0.30
N VAL A 239 2.57 14.90 -0.42
CA VAL A 239 1.68 15.57 -1.39
C VAL A 239 0.87 16.71 -0.74
N TYR A 240 0.56 16.59 0.56
CA TYR A 240 -0.24 17.58 1.28
C TYR A 240 0.59 18.69 1.95
N VAL A 241 1.91 18.62 1.88
CA VAL A 241 2.81 19.67 2.40
C VAL A 241 2.84 20.86 1.42
N GLN A 242 2.83 22.08 1.92
CA GLN A 242 2.97 23.28 1.09
C GLN A 242 4.18 24.10 1.53
N PRO A 243 5.10 24.43 0.60
CA PRO A 243 5.16 24.01 -0.80
C PRO A 243 5.46 22.50 -0.94
N ILE A 244 4.90 21.87 -1.98
CA ILE A 244 5.09 20.44 -2.21
C ILE A 244 6.57 20.14 -2.49
N PRO A 245 7.23 19.24 -1.74
CA PRO A 245 8.66 18.92 -1.91
C PRO A 245 8.89 17.95 -3.09
N TRP A 246 8.66 18.41 -4.32
CA TRP A 246 8.72 17.56 -5.52
C TRP A 246 10.05 16.85 -5.72
N GLU A 247 11.17 17.48 -5.35
CA GLU A 247 12.50 16.88 -5.47
C GLU A 247 12.62 15.64 -4.56
N GLN A 248 12.28 15.78 -3.28
CA GLN A 248 12.29 14.68 -2.31
C GLN A 248 11.31 13.57 -2.71
N MET A 249 10.15 13.94 -3.22
CA MET A 249 9.16 12.98 -3.71
C MET A 249 9.67 12.24 -4.94
N GLY A 250 10.32 12.92 -5.88
CA GLY A 250 10.96 12.31 -7.05
C GLY A 250 12.05 11.32 -6.67
N GLN A 251 12.92 11.68 -5.72
CA GLN A 251 13.93 10.76 -5.16
C GLN A 251 13.27 9.53 -4.54
N SER A 252 12.22 9.72 -3.75
CA SER A 252 11.48 8.60 -3.13
C SER A 252 10.86 7.67 -4.18
N VAL A 253 10.27 8.20 -5.24
CA VAL A 253 9.74 7.40 -6.35
C VAL A 253 10.86 6.59 -7.03
N CYS A 254 12.01 7.20 -7.30
CA CYS A 254 13.14 6.51 -7.91
C CYS A 254 13.65 5.36 -7.02
N VAL A 255 13.79 5.59 -5.72
CA VAL A 255 14.22 4.55 -4.76
C VAL A 255 13.19 3.42 -4.71
N LEU A 256 11.91 3.72 -4.58
CA LEU A 256 10.85 2.71 -4.51
C LEU A 256 10.75 1.88 -5.80
N LEU A 257 10.89 2.51 -6.97
CA LEU A 257 10.93 1.79 -8.25
C LEU A 257 12.18 0.92 -8.36
N ALA A 258 13.35 1.43 -7.93
CA ALA A 258 14.58 0.66 -7.91
C ALA A 258 14.48 -0.57 -7.00
N VAL A 259 13.91 -0.42 -5.79
CA VAL A 259 13.68 -1.54 -4.87
C VAL A 259 12.73 -2.56 -5.50
N ASN A 260 11.62 -2.10 -6.10
CA ASN A 260 10.65 -2.99 -6.74
C ASN A 260 11.26 -3.79 -7.91
N LEU A 261 12.08 -3.13 -8.73
CA LEU A 261 12.79 -3.79 -9.83
C LEU A 261 13.86 -4.76 -9.31
N THR A 262 14.66 -4.35 -8.34
CA THR A 262 15.72 -5.18 -7.74
C THR A 262 15.14 -6.44 -7.09
N THR A 263 14.05 -6.33 -6.33
CA THR A 263 13.37 -7.49 -5.73
C THR A 263 12.82 -8.44 -6.79
N PHE A 264 12.28 -7.91 -7.89
CA PHE A 264 11.88 -8.74 -9.04
C PHE A 264 13.07 -9.49 -9.65
N LEU A 265 14.19 -8.81 -9.89
CA LEU A 265 15.40 -9.41 -10.49
C LEU A 265 15.99 -10.49 -9.58
N ILE A 266 16.16 -10.21 -8.28
CA ILE A 266 16.65 -11.18 -7.29
C ILE A 266 15.74 -12.40 -7.23
N GLY A 267 14.42 -12.18 -7.11
CA GLY A 267 13.45 -13.26 -7.08
C GLY A 267 13.50 -14.13 -8.34
N THR A 268 13.63 -13.48 -9.51
CA THR A 268 13.74 -14.19 -10.79
C THR A 268 15.02 -14.99 -10.89
N ALA A 269 16.17 -14.43 -10.49
CA ALA A 269 17.44 -15.14 -10.47
C ALA A 269 17.40 -16.35 -9.52
N ALA A 270 16.88 -16.18 -8.32
CA ALA A 270 16.71 -17.27 -7.35
C ALA A 270 15.81 -18.39 -7.90
N PHE A 271 14.70 -18.03 -8.55
CA PHE A 271 13.79 -19.02 -9.12
C PHE A 271 14.38 -19.76 -10.32
N GLN A 272 15.19 -19.07 -11.15
CA GLN A 272 15.87 -19.71 -12.28
C GLN A 272 16.93 -20.71 -11.84
N ALA A 273 17.65 -20.39 -10.74
CA ALA A 273 18.69 -21.25 -10.18
C ALA A 273 18.13 -22.49 -9.47
N ARG A 274 16.80 -22.55 -9.22
CA ARG A 274 16.18 -23.70 -8.56
C ARG A 274 16.07 -24.90 -9.50
N ASP A 275 16.54 -26.05 -9.03
CA ASP A 275 16.16 -27.35 -9.61
C ASP A 275 14.73 -27.69 -9.17
N ILE A 276 13.80 -27.57 -10.09
CA ILE A 276 12.43 -28.04 -9.88
C ILE A 276 12.46 -29.53 -10.18
N LYS A 277 12.98 -30.32 -9.20
CA LYS A 277 13.06 -31.77 -9.34
C LYS A 277 11.68 -32.33 -9.60
N SER A 278 11.62 -33.15 -10.62
CA SER A 278 10.50 -33.99 -11.01
C SER A 278 10.06 -34.92 -9.89
#